data_3812eda05b245ac255ce33ac5eebf83a
#
_entry.id   3812eda05b245ac255ce33ac5eebf83a
#
_cell.length_a   1.000
_cell.length_b   1.000
_cell.length_c   1.000
_cell.angle_alpha   90.00
_cell.angle_beta   90.00
_cell.angle_gamma   90.00
#
_symmetry.space_group_name_H-M   'P 1'
#
loop_
_entity.id
_entity.type
_entity.pdbx_description
1 polymer ?
#
loop_
_entity_poly.entity_id
_entity_poly.type
_entity_poly.pdbx_seq_one_letter_code
_entity_poly.pdbx_strand_id
1 'polypeptide(L)'
;MEKLAFLPKKKWMLRALELAREAAAAGEVPVGAVVVRGEDLLGEGRNCREAEADALCHAELLAISQACRKLHSWRLTGCELYVTLEPCPMCTGALINAHIDTVVYGAEDELSLIHISEPTRPEPI
;
A
#
# COMPACT_ATOMS: atom_id res chain seq x y z
N MET A 1 1.06 17.53 -22.93
CA MET A 1 1.73 17.99 -21.86
C MET A 1 2.09 16.86 -21.05
N GLU A 2 3.14 16.98 -20.48
CA GLU A 2 3.48 15.96 -19.77
C GLU A 2 2.91 15.99 -18.50
N LYS A 3 2.64 14.92 -17.96
CA LYS A 3 2.12 14.88 -16.74
C LYS A 3 3.09 15.19 -15.73
N LEU A 4 2.67 15.87 -14.74
CA LEU A 4 3.53 16.16 -13.68
C LEU A 4 3.90 14.90 -12.98
N ALA A 5 5.12 14.80 -12.59
CA ALA A 5 5.57 13.64 -11.89
C ALA A 5 4.91 13.59 -10.53
N PHE A 6 4.56 12.40 -10.08
CA PHE A 6 4.03 12.23 -8.74
C PHE A 6 5.17 12.46 -7.76
N LEU A 7 4.93 13.24 -6.74
CA LEU A 7 5.92 13.50 -5.71
C LEU A 7 5.44 12.89 -4.41
N PRO A 8 6.15 11.88 -3.92
CA PRO A 8 5.75 11.23 -2.68
C PRO A 8 5.75 12.19 -1.51
N LYS A 9 4.85 12.02 -0.58
CA LYS A 9 4.77 12.86 0.60
C LYS A 9 5.32 12.11 1.78
N LYS A 10 6.32 12.67 2.39
CA LYS A 10 6.99 12.02 3.50
C LYS A 10 6.04 11.71 4.64
N LYS A 11 5.06 12.54 4.88
CA LYS A 11 4.17 12.30 6.02
C LYS A 11 3.45 10.97 5.94
N TRP A 12 3.12 10.52 4.74
CA TRP A 12 2.43 9.25 4.60
C TRP A 12 3.36 8.07 4.86
N MET A 13 4.63 8.21 4.44
CA MET A 13 5.60 7.17 4.73
C MET A 13 5.90 7.13 6.23
N LEU A 14 5.91 8.28 6.90
CA LEU A 14 6.11 8.29 8.33
C LEU A 14 4.98 7.57 9.04
N ARG A 15 3.75 7.72 8.55
CA ARG A 15 2.64 6.99 9.14
C ARG A 15 2.79 5.49 8.91
N ALA A 16 3.20 5.09 7.71
CA ALA A 16 3.41 3.67 7.42
C ALA A 16 4.51 3.11 8.33
N LEU A 17 5.55 3.90 8.61
CA LEU A 17 6.62 3.46 9.50
C LEU A 17 6.13 3.30 10.94
N GLU A 18 5.23 4.16 11.38
CA GLU A 18 4.63 3.99 12.70
C GLU A 18 3.88 2.67 12.79
N LEU A 19 3.12 2.37 11.75
CA LEU A 19 2.38 1.12 11.72
C LEU A 19 3.32 -0.08 11.71
N ALA A 20 4.44 0.05 11.01
CA ALA A 20 5.44 -1.02 11.00
C ALA A 20 6.02 -1.23 12.40
N ARG A 21 6.25 -0.16 13.14
CA ARG A 21 6.75 -0.28 14.49
C ARG A 21 5.72 -0.94 15.41
N GLU A 22 4.44 -0.64 15.19
CA GLU A 22 3.39 -1.28 15.95
C GLU A 22 3.36 -2.78 15.67
N ALA A 23 3.56 -3.16 14.40
CA ALA A 23 3.60 -4.56 14.05
C ALA A 23 4.78 -5.24 14.76
N ALA A 24 5.94 -4.62 14.72
CA ALA A 24 7.13 -5.18 15.37
C ALA A 24 6.90 -5.35 16.86
N ALA A 25 6.27 -4.37 17.48
CA ALA A 25 6.00 -4.43 18.92
C ALA A 25 5.04 -5.56 19.25
N ALA A 26 4.24 -5.98 18.30
CA ALA A 26 3.30 -7.08 18.49
C ALA A 26 3.89 -8.42 18.05
N GLY A 27 5.17 -8.46 17.72
CA GLY A 27 5.82 -9.70 17.31
C GLY A 27 5.63 -10.08 15.87
N GLU A 28 5.19 -9.13 15.05
CA GLU A 28 4.97 -9.40 13.64
C GLU A 28 6.10 -8.84 12.79
N VAL A 29 6.13 -9.22 11.54
CA VAL A 29 7.08 -8.64 10.60
C VAL A 29 6.76 -7.15 10.50
N PRO A 30 7.75 -6.27 10.60
CA PRO A 30 7.48 -4.83 10.68
C PRO A 30 7.15 -4.19 9.33
N VAL A 31 5.94 -4.36 8.89
CA VAL A 31 5.47 -3.75 7.65
C VAL A 31 4.22 -2.94 7.97
N GLY A 32 4.18 -1.72 7.48
CA GLY A 32 3.02 -0.86 7.60
C GLY A 32 2.68 -0.29 6.24
N ALA A 33 1.42 0.01 6.03
CA ALA A 33 0.96 0.52 4.75
C ALA A 33 -0.22 1.47 4.92
N VAL A 34 -0.28 2.48 4.06
CA VAL A 34 -1.43 3.38 4.04
C VAL A 34 -1.87 3.58 2.60
N VAL A 35 -3.16 3.73 2.39
CA VAL A 35 -3.72 4.07 1.09
C VAL A 35 -4.28 5.48 1.22
N VAL A 36 -3.87 6.35 0.33
CA VAL A 36 -4.28 7.75 0.39
C VAL A 36 -4.74 8.23 -0.98
N ARG A 37 -5.53 9.28 -1.00
CA ARG A 37 -5.90 9.96 -2.21
C ARG A 37 -5.79 11.45 -1.91
N GLY A 38 -4.76 12.07 -2.44
CA GLY A 38 -4.47 13.46 -2.12
C GLY A 38 -4.13 13.60 -0.66
N GLU A 39 -4.90 14.36 0.07
CA GLU A 39 -4.67 14.54 1.49
C GLU A 39 -5.55 13.64 2.35
N ASP A 40 -6.33 12.76 1.73
CA ASP A 40 -7.24 11.91 2.45
C ASP A 40 -6.64 10.55 2.73
N LEU A 41 -6.55 10.18 3.99
CA LEU A 41 -6.10 8.86 4.37
C LEU A 41 -7.30 7.94 4.31
N LEU A 42 -7.25 6.94 3.45
CA LEU A 42 -8.38 6.06 3.24
C LEU A 42 -8.25 4.71 3.91
N GLY A 43 -7.05 4.23 4.09
CA GLY A 43 -6.88 2.94 4.73
C GLY A 43 -5.51 2.80 5.33
N GLU A 44 -5.40 2.01 6.39
CA GLU A 44 -4.14 1.75 7.06
C GLU A 44 -4.06 0.28 7.40
N GLY A 45 -2.87 -0.26 7.42
CA GLY A 45 -2.71 -1.65 7.81
C GLY A 45 -1.32 -1.91 8.33
N ARG A 46 -1.20 -2.96 9.14
CA ARG A 46 0.10 -3.45 9.56
C ARG A 46 0.03 -4.95 9.51
N ASN A 47 1.18 -5.58 9.39
CA ASN A 47 1.22 -7.02 9.28
C ASN A 47 0.67 -7.64 10.57
N CYS A 48 -0.18 -8.64 10.45
CA CYS A 48 -0.78 -9.28 11.60
C CYS A 48 -1.03 -10.77 11.37
N ARG A 49 -0.18 -11.40 10.56
CA ARG A 49 -0.36 -12.82 10.25
C ARG A 49 -0.39 -13.71 11.47
N GLU A 50 0.50 -13.45 12.45
CA GLU A 50 0.55 -14.30 13.62
C GLU A 50 -0.63 -14.08 14.53
N ALA A 51 -0.96 -12.82 14.79
CA ALA A 51 -2.05 -12.51 15.71
C ALA A 51 -3.38 -13.01 15.20
N GLU A 52 -3.59 -12.94 13.88
CA GLU A 52 -4.86 -13.35 13.31
C GLU A 52 -4.83 -14.78 12.79
N ALA A 53 -3.68 -15.42 12.81
CA ALA A 53 -3.50 -16.76 12.27
C ALA A 53 -4.00 -16.79 10.83
N ASP A 54 -3.64 -15.78 10.05
CA ASP A 54 -4.18 -15.62 8.72
C ASP A 54 -3.05 -15.23 7.77
N ALA A 55 -2.75 -16.10 6.84
CA ALA A 55 -1.66 -15.88 5.90
C ALA A 55 -1.86 -14.66 5.03
N LEU A 56 -3.09 -14.17 4.93
CA LEU A 56 -3.39 -13.01 4.09
C LEU A 56 -3.34 -11.69 4.85
N CYS A 57 -3.04 -11.71 6.15
CA CYS A 57 -3.02 -10.47 6.92
C CYS A 57 -1.74 -9.69 6.74
N HIS A 58 -1.50 -9.27 5.53
CA HIS A 58 -0.41 -8.38 5.19
C HIS A 58 -0.90 -6.95 5.30
N ALA A 59 0.01 -6.05 5.66
CA ALA A 59 -0.32 -4.64 5.84
C ALA A 59 -1.05 -4.06 4.63
N GLU A 60 -0.54 -4.38 3.44
CA GLU A 60 -1.10 -3.82 2.21
C GLU A 60 -2.54 -4.26 1.98
N LEU A 61 -2.82 -5.54 2.22
CA LEU A 61 -4.16 -6.04 1.98
C LEU A 61 -5.16 -5.40 2.93
N LEU A 62 -4.74 -5.17 4.18
CA LEU A 62 -5.61 -4.53 5.14
C LEU A 62 -5.89 -3.09 4.77
N ALA A 63 -4.85 -2.38 4.33
CA ALA A 63 -5.02 -0.99 3.94
C ALA A 63 -5.94 -0.87 2.72
N ILE A 64 -5.77 -1.76 1.74
CA ILE A 64 -6.60 -1.78 0.55
C ILE A 64 -8.05 -2.07 0.92
N SER A 65 -8.29 -3.08 1.75
CA SER A 65 -9.65 -3.44 2.12
C SER A 65 -10.33 -2.30 2.88
N GLN A 66 -9.60 -1.65 3.76
CA GLN A 66 -10.18 -0.56 4.53
C GLN A 66 -10.53 0.61 3.61
N ALA A 67 -9.65 0.91 2.64
CA ALA A 67 -9.92 2.00 1.70
C ALA A 67 -11.13 1.69 0.84
N CYS A 68 -11.28 0.45 0.40
CA CYS A 68 -12.43 0.05 -0.40
C CYS A 68 -13.72 0.24 0.38
N ARG A 69 -13.70 -0.14 1.65
CA ARG A 69 -14.89 0.02 2.48
C ARG A 69 -15.19 1.49 2.72
N LYS A 70 -14.16 2.29 2.90
CA LYS A 70 -14.38 3.70 3.16
C LYS A 70 -14.98 4.39 1.95
N LEU A 71 -14.57 4.01 0.75
CA LEU A 71 -15.09 4.62 -0.46
C LEU A 71 -16.30 3.89 -1.01
N HIS A 72 -16.68 2.77 -0.41
CA HIS A 72 -17.77 1.94 -0.93
C HIS A 72 -17.51 1.58 -2.37
N SER A 73 -16.26 1.21 -2.67
CA SER A 73 -15.87 0.88 -4.03
C SER A 73 -14.67 -0.05 -4.00
N TRP A 74 -14.65 -1.05 -4.87
CA TRP A 74 -13.49 -1.90 -4.98
C TRP A 74 -12.41 -1.24 -5.86
N ARG A 75 -12.77 -0.16 -6.53
CA ARG A 75 -11.85 0.51 -7.42
C ARG A 75 -11.23 1.69 -6.72
N LEU A 76 -9.92 1.67 -6.62
CA LEU A 76 -9.19 2.73 -5.90
C LEU A 76 -8.38 3.59 -6.86
N THR A 77 -8.98 3.90 -8.01
CA THR A 77 -8.36 4.76 -9.00
C THR A 77 -8.03 6.10 -8.38
N GLY A 78 -6.86 6.60 -8.65
CA GLY A 78 -6.42 7.89 -8.10
C GLY A 78 -5.83 7.81 -6.73
N CYS A 79 -5.72 6.60 -6.16
CA CYS A 79 -5.14 6.44 -4.85
C CYS A 79 -3.70 5.97 -4.97
N GLU A 80 -2.93 6.21 -3.92
CA GLU A 80 -1.55 5.73 -3.85
C GLU A 80 -1.38 4.87 -2.61
N LEU A 81 -0.51 3.89 -2.68
CA LEU A 81 -0.16 3.08 -1.53
C LEU A 81 1.24 3.45 -1.07
N TYR A 82 1.40 3.71 0.21
CA TYR A 82 2.72 3.90 0.81
C TYR A 82 2.96 2.69 1.70
N VAL A 83 4.08 2.01 1.51
CA VAL A 83 4.37 0.81 2.27
C VAL A 83 5.85 0.77 2.59
N THR A 84 6.21 0.18 3.72
CA THR A 84 7.57 0.22 4.20
C THR A 84 8.51 -0.78 3.53
N LEU A 85 7.95 -1.73 2.77
CA LEU A 85 8.75 -2.68 2.01
C LEU A 85 8.11 -2.87 0.66
N GLU A 86 8.92 -3.27 -0.31
CA GLU A 86 8.39 -3.55 -1.63
C GLU A 86 7.33 -4.64 -1.53
N PRO A 87 6.16 -4.47 -2.12
CA PRO A 87 5.09 -5.44 -2.00
C PRO A 87 5.45 -6.81 -2.58
N CYS A 88 4.97 -7.85 -1.94
CA CYS A 88 5.17 -9.20 -2.44
C CYS A 88 4.22 -9.44 -3.62
N PRO A 89 4.37 -10.56 -4.33
CA PRO A 89 3.49 -10.84 -5.48
C PRO A 89 2.00 -10.86 -5.15
N MET A 90 1.62 -11.36 -3.98
CA MET A 90 0.22 -11.40 -3.60
C MET A 90 -0.32 -9.98 -3.47
N CYS A 91 0.44 -9.10 -2.81
CA CYS A 91 0.00 -7.74 -2.60
C CYS A 91 0.05 -6.94 -3.89
N THR A 92 1.03 -7.21 -4.75
CA THR A 92 1.08 -6.57 -6.05
C THR A 92 -0.15 -6.94 -6.88
N GLY A 93 -0.56 -8.21 -6.82
CA GLY A 93 -1.77 -8.63 -7.51
C GLY A 93 -2.99 -7.91 -6.98
N ALA A 94 -3.05 -7.71 -5.66
CA ALA A 94 -4.17 -7.01 -5.06
C ALA A 94 -4.21 -5.54 -5.50
N LEU A 95 -3.04 -4.92 -5.62
CA LEU A 95 -2.96 -3.54 -6.06
C LEU A 95 -3.47 -3.39 -7.49
N ILE A 96 -3.08 -4.32 -8.34
CA ILE A 96 -3.55 -4.30 -9.71
C ILE A 96 -5.06 -4.50 -9.75
N ASN A 97 -5.54 -5.44 -8.96
CA ASN A 97 -6.96 -5.75 -8.93
C ASN A 97 -7.77 -4.55 -8.45
N ALA A 98 -7.23 -3.76 -7.54
CA ALA A 98 -7.92 -2.59 -7.01
C ALA A 98 -7.70 -1.33 -7.85
N HIS A 99 -6.90 -1.43 -8.90
CA HIS A 99 -6.60 -0.29 -9.77
C HIS A 99 -5.82 0.84 -9.09
N ILE A 100 -4.98 0.48 -8.11
CA ILE A 100 -4.03 1.44 -7.58
C ILE A 100 -2.85 1.44 -8.53
N ASP A 101 -2.47 2.59 -9.03
CA ASP A 101 -1.42 2.64 -10.03
C ASP A 101 -0.10 3.22 -9.54
N THR A 102 -0.01 3.62 -8.31
CA THR A 102 1.21 4.20 -7.77
C THR A 102 1.51 3.61 -6.40
N VAL A 103 2.70 3.08 -6.25
CA VAL A 103 3.14 2.53 -4.97
C VAL A 103 4.45 3.19 -4.60
N VAL A 104 4.53 3.72 -3.39
CA VAL A 104 5.74 4.31 -2.85
C VAL A 104 6.23 3.37 -1.76
N TYR A 105 7.46 2.90 -1.84
CA TYR A 105 7.95 2.01 -0.81
C TYR A 105 9.36 2.41 -0.38
N GLY A 106 9.76 1.94 0.78
CA GLY A 106 11.08 2.24 1.30
C GLY A 106 11.00 2.85 2.68
N ALA A 107 12.09 3.51 3.08
CA ALA A 107 12.16 4.15 4.37
C ALA A 107 12.01 5.65 4.17
N GLU A 108 11.90 6.37 5.28
CA GLU A 108 11.64 7.79 5.15
C GLU A 108 12.72 8.52 4.38
N ASP A 109 13.96 8.05 4.40
CA ASP A 109 15.02 8.77 3.73
C ASP A 109 15.16 8.41 2.27
N GLU A 110 14.72 7.24 1.90
CA GLU A 110 14.88 6.81 0.54
C GLU A 110 13.61 6.22 0.06
N LEU A 111 12.84 6.94 -0.70
CA LEU A 111 11.56 6.47 -1.20
C LEU A 111 11.70 6.03 -2.64
N SER A 112 11.23 4.85 -2.93
CA SER A 112 11.19 4.33 -4.28
C SER A 112 9.76 4.32 -4.76
N LEU A 113 9.59 4.46 -6.05
CA LEU A 113 8.27 4.61 -6.61
C LEU A 113 8.05 3.61 -7.71
N ILE A 114 6.95 2.91 -7.67
CA ILE A 114 6.58 2.01 -8.73
C ILE A 114 5.25 2.46 -9.27
N HIS A 115 5.17 2.55 -10.59
CA HIS A 115 3.89 2.79 -11.22
C HIS A 115 3.41 1.47 -11.78
N ILE A 116 2.24 1.06 -11.38
CA ILE A 116 1.63 -0.12 -11.92
C ILE A 116 0.72 0.39 -12.98
N SER A 117 1.22 0.47 -14.18
CA SER A 117 0.56 1.24 -15.19
C SER A 117 -0.77 0.69 -15.59
N GLU A 118 -1.06 -0.51 -15.53
CA GLU A 118 -2.37 -0.88 -15.84
C GLU A 118 -2.55 -2.25 -15.47
N PRO A 119 -3.73 -2.56 -15.15
CA PRO A 119 -4.00 -3.86 -14.70
C PRO A 119 -3.96 -4.82 -15.83
N THR A 120 -3.12 -4.61 -16.72
CA THR A 120 -3.13 -5.41 -17.80
C THR A 120 -2.71 -6.64 -17.46
N ARG A 121 -3.09 -7.49 -18.11
CA ARG A 121 -2.64 -8.68 -18.00
C ARG A 121 -1.25 -8.71 -18.32
N PRO A 122 -0.60 -9.59 -17.82
CA PRO A 122 0.74 -9.81 -18.17
C PRO A 122 0.82 -9.97 -19.61
N GLU A 123 1.94 -9.72 -20.14
CA GLU A 123 2.12 -9.93 -21.47
C GLU A 123 1.80 -11.29 -21.78
N PRO A 124 1.18 -11.54 -22.83
CA PRO A 124 0.88 -12.88 -23.19
C PRO A 124 2.19 -13.54 -23.36
N ILE A 125 2.28 -14.62 -22.79
CA ILE A 125 3.50 -15.29 -22.83
C ILE A 125 3.56 -16.17 -23.96
#